data_7767051e44d2b1d508ec1a360c8499bd
#
_entry.id   7767051e44d2b1d508ec1a360c8499bd
#
_cell.length_a   1.000
_cell.length_b   1.000
_cell.length_c   1.000
_cell.angle_alpha   90.00
_cell.angle_beta   90.00
_cell.angle_gamma   90.00
#
_symmetry.space_group_name_H-M   'P 1'
#
loop_
_entity.id
_entity.type
_entity.pdbx_description
1 polymer ?
#
loop_
_entity_poly.entity_id
_entity_poly.type
_entity_poly.pdbx_seq_one_letter_code
_entity_poly.pdbx_strand_id
1 'polypeptide(L)'
;MDLVKLTEDLVKSIVLNEDSVSVKEFPTEEENTMLIQVMVAEEDMGRVVGKDGNAAKALRTLVQTAASLDNNDKFIKIDIDKF
;
A
#
# COMPACT_ATOMS: atom_id res chain seq x y z
N MET A 1 9.04 12.46 3.09
CA MET A 1 9.01 10.97 3.05
C MET A 1 8.30 10.50 1.80
N ASP A 2 8.85 9.51 1.15
CA ASP A 2 8.23 8.91 -0.03
C ASP A 2 7.31 7.75 0.40
N LEU A 3 6.02 8.01 0.46
CA LEU A 3 5.03 7.02 0.91
C LEU A 3 4.83 5.88 -0.09
N VAL A 4 5.04 6.14 -1.37
CA VAL A 4 5.00 5.08 -2.40
C VAL A 4 6.16 4.11 -2.18
N LYS A 5 7.36 4.62 -1.95
CA LYS A 5 8.54 3.79 -1.69
C LYS A 5 8.38 2.99 -0.39
N LEU A 6 7.86 3.64 0.66
CA LEU A 6 7.59 2.95 1.92
C LEU A 6 6.62 1.79 1.71
N THR A 7 5.53 2.04 0.98
CA THR A 7 4.52 1.01 0.70
C THR A 7 5.14 -0.14 -0.10
N GLU A 8 5.95 0.18 -1.10
CA GLU A 8 6.64 -0.82 -1.91
C GLU A 8 7.55 -1.70 -1.05
N ASP A 9 8.34 -1.08 -0.18
CA ASP A 9 9.27 -1.83 0.68
C ASP A 9 8.52 -2.74 1.66
N LEU A 10 7.42 -2.26 2.23
CA LEU A 10 6.59 -3.07 3.13
C LEU A 10 5.99 -4.27 2.40
N VAL A 11 5.43 -4.05 1.22
CA VAL A 11 4.81 -5.13 0.43
C VAL A 11 5.87 -6.14 0.01
N LYS A 12 7.03 -5.69 -0.48
CA LYS A 12 8.11 -6.59 -0.89
C LYS A 12 8.63 -7.45 0.26
N SER A 13 8.49 -7.00 1.50
CA SER A 13 8.95 -7.76 2.65
C SER A 13 8.07 -8.97 2.99
N ILE A 14 6.85 -9.03 2.45
CA ILE A 14 5.89 -10.08 2.79
C ILE A 14 5.49 -10.98 1.62
N VAL A 15 5.88 -10.65 0.39
CA VAL A 15 5.56 -11.46 -0.78
C VAL A 15 6.72 -12.39 -1.15
N LEU A 16 6.42 -13.43 -1.94
CA LEU A 16 7.42 -14.32 -2.50
C LEU A 16 8.00 -13.77 -3.81
N ASN A 17 7.17 -13.07 -4.58
CA ASN A 17 7.53 -12.57 -5.91
C ASN A 17 7.75 -11.06 -5.88
N GLU A 18 8.82 -10.64 -5.18
CA GLU A 18 9.05 -9.21 -5.01
C GLU A 18 9.34 -8.48 -6.33
N ASP A 19 9.87 -9.16 -7.35
CA ASP A 19 10.09 -8.57 -8.67
C ASP A 19 8.78 -8.25 -9.39
N SER A 20 7.67 -8.85 -8.95
CA SER A 20 6.35 -8.61 -9.53
C SER A 20 5.56 -7.53 -8.80
N VAL A 21 6.13 -6.91 -7.77
CA VAL A 21 5.45 -5.85 -7.03
C VAL A 21 5.52 -4.54 -7.80
N SER A 22 4.36 -3.89 -7.96
CA SER A 22 4.28 -2.56 -8.56
C SER A 22 3.45 -1.68 -7.64
N VAL A 23 4.03 -0.57 -7.19
CA VAL A 23 3.35 0.38 -6.33
C VAL A 23 3.43 1.76 -6.97
N LYS A 24 2.27 2.38 -7.18
CA LYS A 24 2.19 3.68 -7.85
C LYS A 24 1.12 4.55 -7.21
N GLU A 25 1.36 5.84 -7.24
CA GLU A 25 0.34 6.81 -6.88
C GLU A 25 -0.51 7.12 -8.12
N PHE A 26 -1.83 7.14 -7.95
CA PHE A 26 -2.76 7.52 -9.01
C PHE A 26 -3.51 8.79 -8.61
N PRO A 27 -3.87 9.62 -9.59
CA PRO A 27 -4.67 10.81 -9.31
C PRO A 27 -6.06 10.40 -8.84
N THR A 28 -6.65 11.22 -7.97
CA THR A 28 -7.99 11.04 -7.47
C THR A 28 -8.69 12.39 -7.40
N GLU A 29 -10.00 12.41 -7.60
CA GLU A 29 -10.80 13.60 -7.46
C GLU A 29 -11.18 13.87 -6.01
N GLU A 30 -10.94 12.93 -5.11
CA GLU A 30 -11.21 13.12 -3.69
C GLU A 30 -10.22 14.11 -3.09
N GLU A 31 -10.77 15.17 -2.46
CA GLU A 31 -9.92 16.19 -1.83
C GLU A 31 -9.13 15.61 -0.67
N ASN A 32 -7.94 16.12 -0.49
CA ASN A 32 -7.07 15.78 0.63
C ASN A 32 -6.81 14.27 0.74
N THR A 33 -6.78 13.58 -0.41
CA THR A 33 -6.60 12.13 -0.47
C THR A 33 -5.45 11.79 -1.41
N MET A 34 -4.64 10.81 -0.99
CA MET A 34 -3.58 10.24 -1.81
C MET A 34 -3.95 8.78 -2.08
N LEU A 35 -4.05 8.42 -3.35
CA LEU A 35 -4.39 7.04 -3.75
C LEU A 35 -3.11 6.33 -4.19
N ILE A 36 -2.80 5.24 -3.49
CA ILE A 36 -1.67 4.36 -3.80
C ILE A 36 -2.23 3.02 -4.25
N GLN A 37 -1.84 2.59 -5.45
CA GLN A 37 -2.24 1.27 -5.94
C GLN A 37 -1.07 0.30 -5.83
N VAL A 38 -1.36 -0.86 -5.24
CA VAL A 38 -0.41 -1.96 -5.08
C VAL A 38 -0.85 -3.11 -5.98
N MET A 39 0.05 -3.55 -6.86
CA MET A 39 -0.18 -4.71 -7.71
C MET A 39 0.84 -5.77 -7.38
N VAL A 40 0.39 -7.00 -7.20
CA VAL A 40 1.23 -8.14 -6.84
C VAL A 40 0.89 -9.34 -7.71
N ALA A 41 1.76 -10.37 -7.69
CA ALA A 41 1.45 -11.64 -8.34
C ALA A 41 0.21 -12.26 -7.68
N GLU A 42 -0.63 -12.92 -8.47
CA GLU A 42 -1.86 -13.53 -7.97
C GLU A 42 -1.61 -14.43 -6.76
N GLU A 43 -0.54 -15.22 -6.80
CA GLU A 43 -0.21 -16.15 -5.70
C GLU A 43 0.19 -15.42 -4.41
N ASP A 44 0.53 -14.13 -4.47
CA ASP A 44 0.89 -13.35 -3.30
C ASP A 44 -0.28 -12.58 -2.69
N MET A 45 -1.44 -12.57 -3.33
CA MET A 45 -2.60 -11.83 -2.82
C MET A 45 -2.97 -12.22 -1.40
N GLY A 46 -2.95 -13.52 -1.11
CA GLY A 46 -3.27 -14.01 0.23
C GLY A 46 -2.34 -13.48 1.31
N ARG A 47 -1.06 -13.27 0.97
CA ARG A 47 -0.07 -12.71 1.91
C ARG A 47 -0.32 -11.24 2.18
N VAL A 48 -0.63 -10.48 1.12
CA VAL A 48 -0.78 -9.03 1.23
C VAL A 48 -2.11 -8.65 1.87
N VAL A 49 -3.17 -9.38 1.57
CA VAL A 49 -4.49 -9.16 2.17
C VAL A 49 -4.51 -9.72 3.60
N GLY A 50 -4.00 -10.94 3.76
CA GLY A 50 -3.95 -11.62 5.04
C GLY A 50 -5.31 -12.20 5.46
N LYS A 51 -5.32 -12.93 6.56
CA LYS A 51 -6.54 -13.51 7.10
C LYS A 51 -7.50 -12.38 7.52
N ASP A 52 -8.72 -12.44 7.02
CA ASP A 52 -9.77 -11.46 7.32
C ASP A 52 -9.37 -10.02 6.95
N GLY A 53 -8.42 -9.88 6.01
CA GLY A 53 -7.94 -8.56 5.59
C GLY A 53 -6.99 -7.90 6.58
N ASN A 54 -6.48 -8.61 7.56
CA ASN A 54 -5.68 -8.02 8.64
C ASN A 54 -4.32 -7.49 8.17
N ALA A 55 -3.67 -8.16 7.22
CA ALA A 55 -2.39 -7.66 6.69
C ALA A 55 -2.61 -6.36 5.91
N ALA A 56 -3.66 -6.29 5.11
CA ALA A 56 -4.01 -5.08 4.37
C ALA A 56 -4.34 -3.93 5.31
N LYS A 57 -5.07 -4.20 6.40
CA LYS A 57 -5.39 -3.18 7.40
C LYS A 57 -4.12 -2.67 8.08
N ALA A 58 -3.19 -3.56 8.43
CA ALA A 58 -1.92 -3.18 9.04
C ALA A 58 -1.10 -2.31 8.09
N LEU A 59 -1.05 -2.67 6.81
CA LEU A 59 -0.35 -1.89 5.80
C LEU A 59 -0.90 -0.46 5.71
N ARG A 60 -2.23 -0.33 5.64
CA ARG A 60 -2.88 0.99 5.59
C ARG A 60 -2.58 1.80 6.83
N THR A 61 -2.63 1.18 8.00
CA THR A 61 -2.37 1.85 9.28
C THR A 61 -0.92 2.34 9.34
N LEU A 62 0.03 1.51 8.93
CA LEU A 62 1.45 1.89 8.94
C LEU A 62 1.73 3.07 8.03
N VAL A 63 1.21 3.03 6.80
CA VAL A 63 1.44 4.11 5.82
C VAL A 63 0.74 5.39 6.26
N GLN A 64 -0.50 5.29 6.76
CA GLN A 64 -1.22 6.46 7.28
C GLN A 64 -0.49 7.09 8.46
N THR A 65 0.03 6.28 9.38
CA THR A 65 0.77 6.75 10.53
C THR A 65 2.06 7.44 10.09
N ALA A 66 2.78 6.85 9.14
CA ALA A 66 3.99 7.47 8.60
C ALA A 66 3.71 8.83 7.97
N ALA A 67 2.61 8.93 7.22
CA ALA A 67 2.18 10.20 6.62
C ALA A 67 1.92 11.25 7.70
N SER A 68 1.19 10.87 8.74
CA SER A 68 0.85 11.78 9.84
C SER A 68 2.09 12.26 10.60
N LEU A 69 3.05 11.37 10.82
CA LEU A 69 4.30 11.72 11.49
C LEU A 69 5.17 12.67 10.64
N ASP A 70 4.99 12.63 9.33
CA ASP A 70 5.71 13.49 8.39
C ASP A 70 4.93 14.78 8.07
N ASN A 71 3.94 15.12 8.88
CA ASN A 71 3.08 16.29 8.72
C ASN A 71 2.29 16.30 7.41
N ASN A 72 2.06 15.15 6.83
CA ASN A 72 1.19 14.99 5.68
C ASN A 72 -0.20 14.61 6.19
N ASP A 73 -1.13 15.55 6.13
CA ASP A 73 -2.48 15.37 6.66
C ASP A 73 -3.46 14.76 5.65
N LYS A 74 -2.96 14.30 4.51
CA LYS A 74 -3.80 13.63 3.52
C LYS A 74 -4.29 12.28 4.04
N PHE A 75 -5.51 11.92 3.66
CA PHE A 75 -6.01 10.57 3.87
C PHE A 75 -5.35 9.64 2.85
N ILE A 76 -4.70 8.58 3.34
CA ILE A 76 -3.99 7.65 2.48
C ILE A 76 -4.90 6.46 2.16
N LYS A 77 -5.25 6.32 0.90
CA LYS A 77 -6.08 5.22 0.42
C LYS A 77 -5.17 4.25 -0.33
N ILE A 78 -5.19 2.98 0.07
CA ILE A 78 -4.37 1.94 -0.56
C ILE A 78 -5.29 0.90 -1.17
N ASP A 79 -5.12 0.71 -2.46
CA ASP A 79 -5.87 -0.27 -3.24
C ASP A 79 -4.93 -1.41 -3.62
N ILE A 80 -5.33 -2.64 -3.35
CA ILE A 80 -4.48 -3.82 -3.56
C ILE A 80 -5.17 -4.74 -4.56
N ASP A 81 -4.44 -5.10 -5.61
CA ASP A 81 -4.96 -6.01 -6.63
C ASP A 81 -3.82 -6.87 -7.17
N LYS A 82 -4.18 -7.82 -7.98
CA LYS A 82 -3.25 -8.71 -8.69
C LYS A 82 -3.14 -8.29 -10.15
N PHE A 83 -2.03 -8.67 -10.74
CA PHE A 83 -1.85 -8.48 -12.19
C PHE A 83 -2.80 -9.34 -13.00
#